data_7ac77f28381fbf2e36e21d8d8db3f9bd
#
_entry.id   7ac77f28381fbf2e36e21d8d8db3f9bd
#
_cell.length_a   1.000
_cell.length_b   1.000
_cell.length_c   1.000
_cell.angle_alpha   90.00
_cell.angle_beta   90.00
_cell.angle_gamma   90.00
#
_symmetry.space_group_name_H-M   'P 1'
#
loop_
_entity.id
_entity.type
_entity.pdbx_description
1 polymer ?
#
loop_
_entity_poly.entity_id
_entity_poly.type
_entity_poly.pdbx_seq_one_letter_code
_entity_poly.pdbx_strand_id
1 'polypeptide(L)'
;MPIGALGTASAQDCPDIEVVFARGTNDAPGLGNIGGAFVDALRGKVGGRSVGAYAVNYPATFDFLQAAAGANDASGHIQYMVNNCPNTRLVLSGYSQGAGVIDVISAVPVPGIGFDNPLPPNVPEHVAAIAVFGNPSAKLGLPLTVSPVWGGRSIDLCNPGDPICDSAGDNVEAHRAYAGGPTNQAADFVAGLV
;
A
#
# COMPACT_ATOMS: atom_id res chain seq x y z
N MET A 1 17.00 -14.89 -49.01
CA MET A 1 16.02 -14.98 -47.94
C MET A 1 16.42 -13.96 -46.87
N PRO A 2 15.60 -12.94 -46.56
CA PRO A 2 15.93 -11.99 -45.48
C PRO A 2 15.64 -12.67 -44.14
N ILE A 3 16.63 -12.66 -43.27
CA ILE A 3 16.52 -13.08 -41.88
C ILE A 3 15.76 -11.97 -41.17
N GLY A 4 14.51 -12.25 -40.78
CA GLY A 4 13.71 -11.33 -39.97
C GLY A 4 14.41 -11.08 -38.63
N ALA A 5 14.72 -9.81 -38.37
CA ALA A 5 15.14 -9.39 -37.05
C ALA A 5 13.99 -9.66 -36.07
N LEU A 6 14.20 -10.61 -35.15
CA LEU A 6 13.35 -10.75 -33.97
C LEU A 6 13.48 -9.44 -33.17
N GLY A 7 12.42 -8.65 -33.19
CA GLY A 7 12.33 -7.47 -32.35
C GLY A 7 12.51 -7.92 -30.89
N THR A 8 13.55 -7.42 -30.24
CA THR A 8 13.69 -7.52 -28.78
C THR A 8 12.48 -6.83 -28.19
N ALA A 9 11.64 -7.58 -27.47
CA ALA A 9 10.63 -6.98 -26.61
C ALA A 9 11.35 -5.94 -25.73
N SER A 10 10.91 -4.67 -25.79
CA SER A 10 11.46 -3.64 -24.92
C SER A 10 11.31 -4.12 -23.48
N ALA A 11 12.41 -4.11 -22.73
CA ALA A 11 12.33 -4.31 -21.29
C ALA A 11 11.30 -3.30 -20.77
N GLN A 12 10.29 -3.78 -20.04
CA GLN A 12 9.30 -2.92 -19.41
C GLN A 12 10.07 -1.97 -18.49
N ASP A 13 9.84 -0.66 -18.62
CA ASP A 13 10.51 0.34 -17.79
C ASP A 13 10.00 0.20 -16.35
N CYS A 14 10.67 -0.65 -15.57
CA CYS A 14 10.38 -0.86 -14.16
C CYS A 14 10.82 0.38 -13.36
N PRO A 15 9.97 0.95 -12.50
CA PRO A 15 10.40 2.04 -11.63
C PRO A 15 11.38 1.51 -10.57
N ASP A 16 12.21 2.41 -10.02
CA ASP A 16 13.09 2.06 -8.89
C ASP A 16 12.26 1.70 -7.65
N ILE A 17 11.17 2.43 -7.45
CA ILE A 17 10.23 2.27 -6.33
C ILE A 17 8.81 2.27 -6.87
N GLU A 18 7.95 1.40 -6.34
CA GLU A 18 6.52 1.46 -6.65
C GLU A 18 5.68 1.43 -5.38
N VAL A 19 4.75 2.39 -5.27
CA VAL A 19 3.75 2.43 -4.22
C VAL A 19 2.48 1.74 -4.69
N VAL A 20 2.10 0.64 -4.04
CA VAL A 20 0.80 -0.02 -4.21
C VAL A 20 -0.14 0.57 -3.17
N PHE A 21 -1.12 1.37 -3.60
CA PHE A 21 -1.99 2.13 -2.71
C PHE A 21 -3.47 1.74 -2.84
N ALA A 22 -4.07 1.39 -1.70
CA ALA A 22 -5.50 1.15 -1.58
C ALA A 22 -6.21 2.36 -0.96
N ARG A 23 -7.17 2.94 -1.69
CA ARG A 23 -7.92 4.12 -1.28
C ARG A 23 -8.93 3.83 -0.16
N GLY A 24 -9.46 4.87 0.46
CA GLY A 24 -10.51 4.78 1.47
C GLY A 24 -11.90 4.57 0.90
N THR A 25 -12.85 4.30 1.78
CA THR A 25 -14.28 4.12 1.46
C THR A 25 -14.84 5.35 0.74
N ASN A 26 -15.50 5.12 -0.39
CA ASN A 26 -16.11 6.14 -1.25
C ASN A 26 -15.13 7.15 -1.89
N ASP A 27 -13.83 6.96 -1.74
CA ASP A 27 -12.87 7.70 -2.55
C ASP A 27 -13.06 7.32 -4.03
N ALA A 28 -12.88 8.30 -4.91
CA ALA A 28 -12.92 8.05 -6.34
C ALA A 28 -11.81 7.07 -6.77
N PRO A 29 -12.01 6.25 -7.82
CA PRO A 29 -10.97 5.37 -8.34
C PRO A 29 -9.67 6.12 -8.59
N GLY A 30 -8.54 5.49 -8.22
CA GLY A 30 -7.21 6.07 -8.24
C GLY A 30 -6.56 6.06 -6.86
N LEU A 31 -5.57 6.93 -6.68
CA LEU A 31 -4.82 7.03 -5.41
C LEU A 31 -5.60 7.78 -4.31
N GLY A 32 -6.61 8.55 -4.68
CA GLY A 32 -7.26 9.47 -3.76
C GLY A 32 -6.35 10.63 -3.32
N ASN A 33 -6.88 11.49 -2.46
CA ASN A 33 -6.14 12.65 -1.95
C ASN A 33 -4.92 12.25 -1.09
N ILE A 34 -5.10 11.27 -0.22
CA ILE A 34 -4.05 10.84 0.73
C ILE A 34 -2.96 10.06 0.00
N GLY A 35 -3.33 9.13 -0.89
CA GLY A 35 -2.36 8.38 -1.69
C GLY A 35 -1.55 9.29 -2.62
N GLY A 36 -2.19 10.23 -3.28
CA GLY A 36 -1.50 11.23 -4.11
C GLY A 36 -0.50 12.06 -3.30
N ALA A 37 -0.93 12.59 -2.15
CA ALA A 37 -0.05 13.37 -1.26
C ALA A 37 1.14 12.55 -0.75
N PHE A 38 0.94 11.27 -0.43
CA PHE A 38 2.01 10.38 0.02
C PHE A 38 3.03 10.10 -1.09
N VAL A 39 2.56 9.76 -2.29
CA VAL A 39 3.43 9.48 -3.45
C VAL A 39 4.23 10.72 -3.84
N ASP A 40 3.61 11.89 -3.87
CA ASP A 40 4.30 13.14 -4.20
C ASP A 40 5.34 13.51 -3.14
N ALA A 41 5.03 13.33 -1.86
CA ALA A 41 6.00 13.53 -0.78
C ALA A 41 7.18 12.56 -0.90
N LEU A 42 6.95 11.29 -1.23
CA LEU A 42 8.01 10.29 -1.40
C LEU A 42 8.92 10.65 -2.59
N ARG A 43 8.35 11.07 -3.72
CA ARG A 43 9.12 11.51 -4.89
C ARG A 43 10.12 12.61 -4.56
N GLY A 44 9.74 13.52 -3.67
CA GLY A 44 10.63 14.60 -3.21
C GLY A 44 11.78 14.16 -2.30
N LYS A 45 11.80 12.90 -1.82
CA LYS A 45 12.71 12.43 -0.76
C LYS A 45 13.65 11.31 -1.19
N VAL A 46 13.51 10.79 -2.40
CA VAL A 46 14.27 9.60 -2.85
C VAL A 46 15.40 9.91 -3.83
N GLY A 47 15.84 11.16 -3.91
CA GLY A 47 17.07 11.55 -4.60
C GLY A 47 17.06 11.30 -6.11
N GLY A 48 15.92 11.54 -6.78
CA GLY A 48 15.79 11.39 -8.24
C GLY A 48 15.52 9.97 -8.72
N ARG A 49 15.42 8.98 -7.83
CA ARG A 49 14.92 7.65 -8.20
C ARG A 49 13.47 7.73 -8.67
N SER A 50 13.11 6.90 -9.65
CA SER A 50 11.76 6.87 -10.18
C SER A 50 10.79 6.23 -9.18
N VAL A 51 9.62 6.86 -8.99
CA VAL A 51 8.54 6.36 -8.15
C VAL A 51 7.28 6.18 -8.98
N GLY A 52 6.95 4.92 -9.25
CA GLY A 52 5.67 4.52 -9.81
C GLY A 52 4.59 4.40 -8.73
N ALA A 53 3.34 4.35 -9.15
CA ALA A 53 2.22 4.14 -8.26
C ALA A 53 1.17 3.24 -8.93
N TYR A 54 0.69 2.25 -8.19
CA TYR A 54 -0.43 1.41 -8.57
C TYR A 54 -1.60 1.67 -7.64
N ALA A 55 -2.72 2.10 -8.21
CA ALA A 55 -3.96 2.26 -7.47
C ALA A 55 -4.72 0.95 -7.44
N VAL A 56 -4.88 0.34 -6.27
CA VAL A 56 -5.60 -0.92 -6.09
C VAL A 56 -7.03 -0.78 -6.61
N ASN A 57 -7.40 -1.69 -7.51
CA ASN A 57 -8.71 -1.70 -8.15
C ASN A 57 -9.70 -2.53 -7.33
N TYR A 58 -10.59 -1.85 -6.63
CA TYR A 58 -11.67 -2.47 -5.87
C TYR A 58 -12.82 -1.49 -5.65
N PRO A 59 -14.03 -1.96 -5.25
CA PRO A 59 -15.20 -1.08 -5.14
C PRO A 59 -15.07 0.03 -4.09
N ALA A 60 -14.37 -0.21 -2.98
CA ALA A 60 -14.20 0.72 -1.85
C ALA A 60 -15.53 1.28 -1.33
N THR A 61 -16.53 0.42 -1.17
CA THR A 61 -17.86 0.77 -0.65
C THR A 61 -17.96 0.47 0.84
N PHE A 62 -19.09 0.80 1.46
CA PHE A 62 -19.41 0.39 2.83
C PHE A 62 -19.68 -1.12 2.98
N ASP A 63 -19.76 -1.87 1.91
CA ASP A 63 -19.72 -3.33 1.95
C ASP A 63 -18.27 -3.78 2.14
N PHE A 64 -17.83 -3.85 3.38
CA PHE A 64 -16.45 -4.17 3.75
C PHE A 64 -16.02 -5.60 3.37
N LEU A 65 -16.96 -6.51 3.05
CA LEU A 65 -16.61 -7.81 2.48
C LEU A 65 -15.92 -7.67 1.11
N GLN A 66 -16.16 -6.58 0.41
CA GLN A 66 -15.52 -6.28 -0.86
C GLN A 66 -14.06 -5.81 -0.71
N ALA A 67 -13.58 -5.58 0.50
CA ALA A 67 -12.15 -5.37 0.75
C ALA A 67 -11.29 -6.57 0.31
N ALA A 68 -11.85 -7.78 0.33
CA ALA A 68 -11.20 -8.96 -0.20
C ALA A 68 -10.88 -8.86 -1.71
N ALA A 69 -11.74 -8.20 -2.49
CA ALA A 69 -11.45 -7.91 -3.90
C ALA A 69 -10.21 -7.00 -4.03
N GLY A 70 -10.09 -6.00 -3.16
CA GLY A 70 -8.90 -5.15 -3.09
C GLY A 70 -7.64 -5.92 -2.69
N ALA A 71 -7.76 -6.83 -1.73
CA ALA A 71 -6.65 -7.69 -1.32
C ALA A 71 -6.19 -8.62 -2.46
N ASN A 72 -7.12 -9.21 -3.20
CA ASN A 72 -6.81 -10.05 -4.36
C ASN A 72 -6.15 -9.25 -5.50
N ASP A 73 -6.65 -8.05 -5.80
CA ASP A 73 -6.08 -7.18 -6.83
C ASP A 73 -4.66 -6.73 -6.44
N ALA A 74 -4.49 -6.21 -5.22
CA ALA A 74 -3.18 -5.80 -4.71
C ALA A 74 -2.17 -6.95 -4.72
N SER A 75 -2.57 -8.12 -4.22
CA SER A 75 -1.71 -9.32 -4.21
C SER A 75 -1.32 -9.76 -5.61
N GLY A 76 -2.26 -9.75 -6.56
CA GLY A 76 -1.99 -10.07 -7.97
C GLY A 76 -0.98 -9.12 -8.60
N HIS A 77 -1.14 -7.80 -8.37
CA HIS A 77 -0.21 -6.80 -8.88
C HIS A 77 1.18 -6.92 -8.22
N ILE A 78 1.26 -7.12 -6.92
CA ILE A 78 2.53 -7.32 -6.21
C ILE A 78 3.28 -8.53 -6.79
N GLN A 79 2.61 -9.66 -6.99
CA GLN A 79 3.21 -10.85 -7.60
C GLN A 79 3.67 -10.59 -9.04
N TYR A 80 2.88 -9.84 -9.81
CA TYR A 80 3.29 -9.41 -11.15
C TYR A 80 4.59 -8.60 -11.11
N MET A 81 4.69 -7.63 -10.18
CA MET A 81 5.90 -6.80 -10.04
C MET A 81 7.12 -7.61 -9.60
N VAL A 82 6.96 -8.51 -8.64
CA VAL A 82 8.05 -9.41 -8.20
C VAL A 82 8.58 -10.26 -9.36
N ASN A 83 7.71 -10.73 -10.24
CA ASN A 83 8.08 -11.59 -11.37
C ASN A 83 8.66 -10.81 -12.56
N ASN A 84 8.20 -9.59 -12.83
CA ASN A 84 8.55 -8.83 -14.03
C ASN A 84 9.50 -7.65 -13.75
N CYS A 85 9.49 -7.12 -12.52
CA CYS A 85 10.32 -6.01 -12.06
C CYS A 85 11.02 -6.35 -10.74
N PRO A 86 11.84 -7.40 -10.67
CA PRO A 86 12.37 -7.95 -9.42
C PRO A 86 13.28 -6.99 -8.65
N ASN A 87 13.80 -5.95 -9.29
CA ASN A 87 14.65 -4.94 -8.66
C ASN A 87 13.86 -3.73 -8.14
N THR A 88 12.58 -3.61 -8.48
CA THR A 88 11.71 -2.55 -7.95
C THR A 88 11.49 -2.76 -6.46
N ARG A 89 11.70 -1.71 -5.67
CA ARG A 89 11.38 -1.72 -4.24
C ARG A 89 9.90 -1.39 -4.05
N LEU A 90 9.12 -2.35 -3.56
CA LEU A 90 7.68 -2.18 -3.36
C LEU A 90 7.41 -1.51 -2.01
N VAL A 91 6.44 -0.60 -2.02
CA VAL A 91 5.89 0.06 -0.82
C VAL A 91 4.39 -0.21 -0.81
N LEU A 92 3.91 -0.92 0.20
CA LEU A 92 2.50 -1.18 0.36
C LEU A 92 1.87 -0.07 1.20
N SER A 93 0.74 0.45 0.79
CA SER A 93 0.12 1.57 1.48
C SER A 93 -1.40 1.58 1.32
N GLY A 94 -2.08 2.19 2.25
CA GLY A 94 -3.53 2.32 2.21
C GLY A 94 -4.07 3.28 3.26
N TYR A 95 -5.28 3.75 3.01
CA TYR A 95 -6.00 4.64 3.89
C TYR A 95 -7.36 4.06 4.29
N SER A 96 -7.69 4.09 5.59
CA SER A 96 -9.00 3.65 6.11
C SER A 96 -9.31 2.20 5.71
N GLN A 97 -10.37 1.93 4.97
CA GLN A 97 -10.65 0.60 4.43
C GLN A 97 -9.47 0.07 3.60
N GLY A 98 -8.79 0.94 2.86
CA GLY A 98 -7.58 0.56 2.11
C GLY A 98 -6.43 0.13 3.01
N ALA A 99 -6.28 0.69 4.22
CA ALA A 99 -5.35 0.18 5.22
C ALA A 99 -5.74 -1.24 5.64
N GLY A 100 -7.03 -1.51 5.80
CA GLY A 100 -7.57 -2.86 6.04
C GLY A 100 -7.26 -3.84 4.90
N VAL A 101 -7.28 -3.39 3.65
CA VAL A 101 -6.83 -4.20 2.50
C VAL A 101 -5.36 -4.61 2.67
N ILE A 102 -4.51 -3.67 3.06
CA ILE A 102 -3.09 -3.96 3.32
C ILE A 102 -2.91 -4.90 4.51
N ASP A 103 -3.70 -4.76 5.58
CA ASP A 103 -3.71 -5.69 6.72
C ASP A 103 -3.98 -7.13 6.27
N VAL A 104 -4.98 -7.32 5.42
CA VAL A 104 -5.36 -8.66 4.93
C VAL A 104 -4.20 -9.36 4.23
N ILE A 105 -3.48 -8.65 3.36
CA ILE A 105 -2.38 -9.24 2.58
C ILE A 105 -1.07 -9.38 3.37
N SER A 106 -0.89 -8.62 4.44
CA SER A 106 0.39 -8.53 5.18
C SER A 106 0.33 -9.14 6.59
N ALA A 107 -0.80 -9.04 7.29
CA ALA A 107 -0.86 -9.44 8.70
C ALA A 107 -1.17 -10.92 8.91
N VAL A 108 -1.92 -11.55 8.00
CA VAL A 108 -2.37 -12.93 8.15
C VAL A 108 -2.06 -13.71 6.88
N PRO A 109 -1.16 -14.70 6.92
CA PRO A 109 -0.83 -15.53 5.75
C PRO A 109 -1.92 -16.57 5.44
N VAL A 110 -3.13 -16.39 5.94
CA VAL A 110 -4.30 -17.23 5.68
C VAL A 110 -5.34 -16.46 4.89
N PRO A 111 -6.03 -17.10 3.93
CA PRO A 111 -7.11 -16.47 3.19
C PRO A 111 -8.21 -15.98 4.14
N GLY A 112 -8.53 -14.69 4.09
CA GLY A 112 -9.75 -14.15 4.70
C GLY A 112 -10.98 -14.53 3.86
N ILE A 113 -12.18 -14.17 4.32
CA ILE A 113 -13.41 -14.41 3.55
C ILE A 113 -13.32 -13.67 2.21
N GLY A 114 -13.24 -14.43 1.10
CA GLY A 114 -13.08 -13.89 -0.26
C GLY A 114 -11.67 -13.51 -0.68
N PHE A 115 -10.69 -13.58 0.22
CA PHE A 115 -9.28 -13.45 -0.12
C PHE A 115 -8.68 -14.83 -0.39
N ASP A 116 -8.34 -15.10 -1.63
CA ASP A 116 -7.89 -16.41 -2.12
C ASP A 116 -6.52 -16.37 -2.83
N ASN A 117 -5.88 -15.21 -2.86
CA ASN A 117 -4.58 -15.00 -3.51
C ASN A 117 -3.51 -14.50 -2.51
N PRO A 118 -3.09 -15.31 -1.53
CA PRO A 118 -2.09 -14.91 -0.55
C PRO A 118 -0.73 -14.65 -1.19
N LEU A 119 0.04 -13.73 -0.59
CA LEU A 119 1.38 -13.41 -1.05
C LEU A 119 2.31 -14.63 -0.89
N PRO A 120 3.07 -14.99 -1.94
CA PRO A 120 4.11 -16.00 -1.85
C PRO A 120 5.19 -15.64 -0.81
N PRO A 121 5.88 -16.64 -0.23
CA PRO A 121 6.86 -16.42 0.85
C PRO A 121 8.09 -15.60 0.45
N ASN A 122 8.39 -15.45 -0.85
CA ASN A 122 9.48 -14.61 -1.35
C ASN A 122 9.11 -13.13 -1.48
N VAL A 123 7.84 -12.76 -1.44
CA VAL A 123 7.39 -11.37 -1.61
C VAL A 123 7.99 -10.41 -0.56
N PRO A 124 8.12 -10.78 0.74
CA PRO A 124 8.70 -9.88 1.72
C PRO A 124 10.10 -9.34 1.37
N GLU A 125 10.88 -10.06 0.59
CA GLU A 125 12.22 -9.62 0.16
C GLU A 125 12.16 -8.41 -0.80
N HIS A 126 11.06 -8.26 -1.54
CA HIS A 126 10.82 -7.20 -2.51
C HIS A 126 10.10 -5.98 -1.92
N VAL A 127 9.46 -6.15 -0.75
CA VAL A 127 8.74 -5.06 -0.07
C VAL A 127 9.68 -4.33 0.87
N ALA A 128 9.96 -3.06 0.56
CA ALA A 128 10.83 -2.22 1.38
C ALA A 128 10.14 -1.71 2.63
N ALA A 129 8.88 -1.28 2.51
CA ALA A 129 8.14 -0.66 3.59
C ALA A 129 6.62 -0.83 3.44
N ILE A 130 5.92 -0.67 4.56
CA ILE A 130 4.47 -0.51 4.60
C ILE A 130 4.15 0.80 5.32
N ALA A 131 3.27 1.61 4.74
CA ALA A 131 2.80 2.86 5.34
C ALA A 131 1.28 2.94 5.25
N VAL A 132 0.59 2.90 6.37
CA VAL A 132 -0.87 2.94 6.41
C VAL A 132 -1.38 4.11 7.26
N PHE A 133 -2.57 4.59 6.91
CA PHE A 133 -3.18 5.78 7.49
C PHE A 133 -4.60 5.46 7.96
N GLY A 134 -4.93 5.81 9.21
CA GLY A 134 -6.27 5.57 9.76
C GLY A 134 -6.66 4.09 9.73
N ASN A 135 -5.76 3.22 10.15
CA ASN A 135 -5.89 1.78 10.05
C ASN A 135 -6.89 1.23 11.09
N PRO A 136 -7.98 0.56 10.66
CA PRO A 136 -8.97 0.01 11.59
C PRO A 136 -8.40 -1.05 12.54
N SER A 137 -7.39 -1.83 12.16
CA SER A 137 -6.80 -2.84 13.04
C SER A 137 -6.03 -2.22 14.22
N ALA A 138 -5.52 -1.00 14.07
CA ALA A 138 -4.87 -0.26 15.15
C ALA A 138 -5.82 -0.02 16.34
N LYS A 139 -7.11 0.24 16.07
CA LYS A 139 -8.15 0.38 17.09
C LYS A 139 -8.34 -0.88 17.94
N LEU A 140 -8.03 -2.04 17.39
CA LEU A 140 -8.09 -3.34 18.05
C LEU A 140 -6.78 -3.71 18.77
N GLY A 141 -5.81 -2.81 18.81
CA GLY A 141 -4.49 -3.06 19.36
C GLY A 141 -3.59 -3.94 18.47
N LEU A 142 -3.90 -4.02 17.17
CA LEU A 142 -3.20 -4.81 16.18
C LEU A 142 -2.67 -3.95 15.02
N PRO A 143 -1.91 -2.86 15.29
CA PRO A 143 -1.28 -2.11 14.23
C PRO A 143 -0.24 -2.98 13.49
N LEU A 144 0.07 -2.65 12.25
CA LEU A 144 1.07 -3.38 11.46
C LEU A 144 2.45 -3.42 12.11
N THR A 145 2.76 -2.45 12.95
CA THR A 145 4.03 -2.36 13.69
C THR A 145 4.27 -3.52 14.67
N VAL A 146 3.24 -4.26 15.07
CA VAL A 146 3.38 -5.45 15.93
C VAL A 146 3.63 -6.74 15.14
N SER A 147 3.58 -6.69 13.82
CA SER A 147 3.82 -7.85 12.97
C SER A 147 5.27 -8.33 13.10
N PRO A 148 5.52 -9.64 13.30
CA PRO A 148 6.88 -10.18 13.36
C PRO A 148 7.60 -10.11 12.01
N VAL A 149 6.88 -10.05 10.90
CA VAL A 149 7.45 -9.98 9.54
C VAL A 149 7.62 -8.53 9.09
N TRP A 150 6.64 -7.69 9.35
CA TRP A 150 6.52 -6.35 8.77
C TRP A 150 6.82 -5.22 9.76
N GLY A 151 6.77 -5.48 11.07
CA GLY A 151 6.81 -4.43 12.09
C GLY A 151 8.01 -3.51 12.00
N GLY A 152 9.20 -4.05 11.73
CA GLY A 152 10.43 -3.27 11.60
C GLY A 152 10.51 -2.36 10.37
N ARG A 153 9.59 -2.52 9.41
CA ARG A 153 9.52 -1.73 8.17
C ARG A 153 8.13 -1.15 7.92
N SER A 154 7.32 -1.06 8.98
CA SER A 154 5.97 -0.50 8.90
C SER A 154 5.84 0.78 9.71
N ILE A 155 5.11 1.74 9.16
CA ILE A 155 4.58 2.88 9.88
C ILE A 155 3.06 2.86 9.79
N ASP A 156 2.40 2.93 10.93
CA ASP A 156 0.94 2.85 11.07
C ASP A 156 0.46 4.12 11.75
N LEU A 157 -0.02 5.09 10.95
CA LEU A 157 -0.32 6.44 11.42
C LEU A 157 -1.78 6.59 11.75
N CYS A 158 -2.02 6.99 13.01
CA CYS A 158 -3.35 7.31 13.52
C CYS A 158 -3.35 8.74 14.07
N ASN A 159 -4.15 9.62 13.47
CA ASN A 159 -4.34 10.96 13.99
C ASN A 159 -5.09 10.89 15.31
N PRO A 160 -4.68 11.66 16.33
CA PRO A 160 -5.42 11.73 17.60
C PRO A 160 -6.89 12.11 17.37
N GLY A 161 -7.79 11.32 17.92
CA GLY A 161 -9.23 11.51 17.78
C GLY A 161 -9.86 10.87 16.53
N ASP A 162 -9.08 10.22 15.66
CA ASP A 162 -9.61 9.49 14.51
C ASP A 162 -10.46 8.29 14.98
N PRO A 163 -11.78 8.26 14.69
CA PRO A 163 -12.65 7.20 15.20
C PRO A 163 -12.39 5.82 14.59
N ILE A 164 -11.60 5.72 13.52
CA ILE A 164 -11.32 4.45 12.86
C ILE A 164 -10.15 3.72 13.50
N CYS A 165 -9.12 4.43 13.94
CA CYS A 165 -7.89 3.84 14.48
C CYS A 165 -7.64 4.16 15.97
N ASP A 166 -8.21 5.24 16.49
CA ASP A 166 -8.12 5.62 17.90
C ASP A 166 -9.35 5.10 18.66
N SER A 167 -9.13 4.30 19.72
CA SER A 167 -10.21 3.71 20.52
C SER A 167 -11.10 4.74 21.24
N ALA A 168 -10.56 5.92 21.51
CA ALA A 168 -11.27 7.05 22.12
C ALA A 168 -11.68 8.13 21.09
N GLY A 169 -11.42 7.87 19.79
CA GLY A 169 -11.66 8.85 18.74
C GLY A 169 -13.14 9.07 18.43
N ASP A 170 -13.51 10.32 18.25
CA ASP A 170 -14.86 10.76 17.85
C ASP A 170 -14.85 11.89 16.80
N ASN A 171 -13.66 12.24 16.31
CA ASN A 171 -13.47 13.35 15.37
C ASN A 171 -13.24 12.83 13.93
N VAL A 172 -14.31 12.85 13.12
CA VAL A 172 -14.27 12.42 11.72
C VAL A 172 -13.30 13.27 10.87
N GLU A 173 -13.10 14.54 11.19
CA GLU A 173 -12.15 15.39 10.48
C GLU A 173 -10.69 14.94 10.72
N ALA A 174 -10.38 14.42 11.92
CA ALA A 174 -9.08 13.81 12.17
C ALA A 174 -8.84 12.61 11.23
N HIS A 175 -9.89 11.81 10.93
CA HIS A 175 -9.82 10.71 9.98
C HIS A 175 -9.53 11.16 8.53
N ARG A 176 -9.90 12.37 8.16
CA ARG A 176 -9.70 12.94 6.83
C ARG A 176 -8.38 13.71 6.67
N ALA A 177 -7.71 14.02 7.77
CA ALA A 177 -6.58 14.97 7.82
C ALA A 177 -5.19 14.29 7.72
N TYR A 178 -5.02 13.28 6.86
CA TYR A 178 -3.72 12.62 6.68
C TYR A 178 -2.85 13.25 5.60
N ALA A 179 -3.43 13.93 4.63
CA ALA A 179 -2.65 14.62 3.60
C ALA A 179 -1.87 15.80 4.22
N GLY A 180 -0.57 15.86 4.00
CA GLY A 180 0.33 16.88 4.57
C GLY A 180 1.26 16.31 5.64
N GLY A 181 1.10 16.65 6.91
CA GLY A 181 1.99 16.21 8.00
C GLY A 181 2.18 14.70 8.06
N PRO A 182 1.11 13.89 8.22
CA PRO A 182 1.23 12.43 8.28
C PRO A 182 1.81 11.80 7.00
N THR A 183 1.40 12.24 5.81
CA THR A 183 1.96 11.71 4.57
C THR A 183 3.42 12.09 4.38
N ASN A 184 3.85 13.26 4.83
CA ASN A 184 5.26 13.63 4.87
C ASN A 184 6.07 12.77 5.85
N GLN A 185 5.52 12.50 7.04
CA GLN A 185 6.14 11.63 8.03
C GLN A 185 6.32 10.20 7.48
N ALA A 186 5.29 9.66 6.83
CA ALA A 186 5.36 8.36 6.18
C ALA A 186 6.41 8.34 5.07
N ALA A 187 6.48 9.40 4.26
CA ALA A 187 7.46 9.52 3.18
C ALA A 187 8.90 9.59 3.72
N ASP A 188 9.15 10.28 4.82
CA ASP A 188 10.45 10.30 5.49
C ASP A 188 10.85 8.89 5.97
N PHE A 189 9.93 8.18 6.60
CA PHE A 189 10.15 6.82 7.08
C PHE A 189 10.47 5.87 5.92
N VAL A 190 9.66 5.89 4.86
CA VAL A 190 9.82 5.02 3.69
C VAL A 190 11.10 5.34 2.95
N ALA A 191 11.45 6.62 2.77
CA ALA A 191 12.67 7.04 2.08
C ALA A 191 13.95 6.50 2.75
N GLY A 192 13.92 6.23 4.04
CA GLY A 192 15.02 5.60 4.77
C GLY A 192 15.16 4.09 4.55
N LEU A 193 14.18 3.44 3.90
CA LEU A 193 14.11 1.98 3.70
C LEU A 193 14.18 1.54 2.23
N VAL A 194 13.94 2.44 1.30
CA VAL A 194 13.99 2.17 -0.15
C VAL A 194 15.33 2.47 -0.77
#